data_50aed655bed7ecd739d4a031f299036c
#
_entry.id   50aed655bed7ecd739d4a031f299036c
#
_cell.length_a   1.000
_cell.length_b   1.000
_cell.length_c   1.000
_cell.angle_alpha   90.00
_cell.angle_beta   90.00
_cell.angle_gamma   90.00
#
_symmetry.space_group_name_H-M   'P 1'
#
loop_
_entity.id
_entity.type
_entity.pdbx_description
1 polymer ?
#
loop_
_entity_poly.entity_id
_entity_poly.type
_entity_poly.pdbx_seq_one_letter_code
_entity_poly.pdbx_strand_id
1 'polypeptide(L)'
;MWIRRSNIEKLSADVKRLIAGEEVDVRDNREGPLRILKNDIQTLATYKKEQVEILQQERDILKNTLADISHQLKTPLTSMMIMSELLEDAPPDAQAEFIANIQSSLRRTEWLVSALLKMAKLEAKTVEFRTEKIDSTDLIKAALLPLKIQLELKEQEIEAIGSQELNCDMRWTAEALSNIIKNASEHSPVDSTIKVKVGKNPISSWISVTDQGKGLDRLQIAKIFKRFEGSSNSTGYGIGLPLALTIMKSQFGDIDVDGGGKGKGATFTLKFYNMVKDD
;
A
#
# COMPACT_ATOMS: atom_id res chain seq x y z
N MET A 1 -32.75 42.69 24.44
CA MET A 1 -31.32 43.06 24.34
C MET A 1 -31.01 43.34 22.87
N TRP A 2 -30.83 44.61 22.51
CA TRP A 2 -30.63 45.02 21.13
C TRP A 2 -29.19 44.75 20.70
N ILE A 3 -28.98 44.01 19.56
CA ILE A 3 -27.65 43.84 18.99
C ILE A 3 -27.29 45.17 18.32
N ARG A 4 -26.18 45.80 18.73
CA ARG A 4 -25.74 47.09 18.15
C ARG A 4 -25.28 46.82 16.71
N ARG A 5 -25.69 47.71 15.79
CA ARG A 5 -25.32 47.64 14.36
C ARG A 5 -23.81 47.55 14.16
N SER A 6 -23.03 48.27 14.97
CA SER A 6 -21.56 48.22 14.92
C SER A 6 -20.97 46.81 15.22
N ASN A 7 -21.64 45.96 16.03
CA ASN A 7 -21.17 44.60 16.31
C ASN A 7 -21.38 43.67 15.10
N ILE A 8 -22.46 43.90 14.34
CA ILE A 8 -22.72 43.14 13.10
C ILE A 8 -21.73 43.56 12.00
N GLU A 9 -21.46 44.86 11.87
CA GLU A 9 -20.49 45.41 10.91
C GLU A 9 -19.07 44.85 11.17
N LYS A 10 -18.66 44.82 12.45
CA LYS A 10 -17.38 44.25 12.87
C LYS A 10 -17.32 42.75 12.54
N LEU A 11 -18.34 41.96 12.88
CA LEU A 11 -18.39 40.53 12.60
C LEU A 11 -18.34 40.27 11.09
N SER A 12 -19.05 41.11 10.29
CA SER A 12 -18.99 41.03 8.81
C SER A 12 -17.59 41.31 8.26
N ALA A 13 -16.86 42.24 8.86
CA ALA A 13 -15.47 42.52 8.49
C ALA A 13 -14.53 41.34 8.85
N ASP A 14 -14.68 40.77 10.05
CA ASP A 14 -13.91 39.62 10.50
C ASP A 14 -14.19 38.41 9.61
N VAL A 15 -15.43 38.15 9.22
CA VAL A 15 -15.79 37.06 8.27
C VAL A 15 -15.14 37.26 6.90
N LYS A 16 -15.11 38.50 6.39
CA LYS A 16 -14.44 38.81 5.10
C LYS A 16 -12.95 38.53 5.16
N ARG A 17 -12.30 38.82 6.30
CA ARG A 17 -10.87 38.53 6.51
C ARG A 17 -10.63 37.02 6.57
N LEU A 18 -11.50 36.27 7.28
CA LEU A 18 -11.45 34.79 7.26
C LEU A 18 -11.62 34.20 5.85
N ILE A 19 -12.52 34.76 5.03
CA ILE A 19 -12.72 34.34 3.64
C ILE A 19 -11.47 34.65 2.80
N ALA A 20 -10.76 35.74 3.09
CA ALA A 20 -9.51 36.12 2.42
C ALA A 20 -8.31 35.26 2.87
N GLY A 21 -8.50 34.34 3.84
CA GLY A 21 -7.46 33.43 4.33
C GLY A 21 -6.62 34.00 5.48
N GLU A 22 -7.03 35.15 6.06
CA GLU A 22 -6.37 35.72 7.23
C GLU A 22 -6.73 34.92 8.49
N GLU A 23 -5.77 34.72 9.38
CA GLU A 23 -6.04 34.13 10.70
C GLU A 23 -6.65 35.19 11.63
N VAL A 24 -7.94 35.06 11.89
CA VAL A 24 -8.71 35.95 12.78
C VAL A 24 -9.46 35.11 13.78
N ASP A 25 -9.23 35.35 15.10
CA ASP A 25 -10.05 34.75 16.13
C ASP A 25 -11.29 35.63 16.36
N VAL A 26 -12.45 35.12 15.96
CA VAL A 26 -13.73 35.82 16.05
C VAL A 26 -14.42 35.59 17.39
N ARG A 27 -13.92 34.68 18.24
CA ARG A 27 -14.53 34.36 19.54
C ARG A 27 -14.58 35.56 20.47
N ASP A 28 -15.60 35.63 21.29
CA ASP A 28 -15.80 36.70 22.26
C ASP A 28 -16.30 36.11 23.59
N ASN A 29 -15.77 36.59 24.72
CA ASN A 29 -16.15 36.12 26.06
C ASN A 29 -17.44 36.78 26.56
N ARG A 30 -18.08 37.67 25.82
CA ARG A 30 -19.32 38.34 26.20
C ARG A 30 -20.53 37.44 25.98
N GLU A 31 -21.33 37.25 27.02
CA GLU A 31 -22.55 36.45 26.89
C GLU A 31 -23.60 37.07 25.94
N GLY A 32 -24.30 36.22 25.21
CA GLY A 32 -25.40 36.62 24.32
C GLY A 32 -25.48 35.84 23.00
N PRO A 33 -26.55 36.04 22.22
CA PRO A 33 -26.77 35.33 20.97
C PRO A 33 -25.65 35.54 19.93
N LEU A 34 -24.99 36.69 19.95
CA LEU A 34 -23.88 36.98 19.04
C LEU A 34 -22.65 36.12 19.34
N ARG A 35 -22.45 35.67 20.60
CA ARG A 35 -21.37 34.75 20.96
C ARG A 35 -21.54 33.39 20.29
N ILE A 36 -22.77 32.88 20.30
CA ILE A 36 -23.08 31.60 19.65
C ILE A 36 -22.70 31.69 18.14
N LEU A 37 -23.18 32.72 17.45
CA LEU A 37 -22.85 32.91 16.03
C LEU A 37 -21.36 33.07 15.76
N LYS A 38 -20.63 33.78 16.61
CA LYS A 38 -19.18 33.94 16.51
C LYS A 38 -18.44 32.61 16.70
N ASN A 39 -18.85 31.79 17.66
CA ASN A 39 -18.29 30.47 17.88
C ASN A 39 -18.58 29.53 16.71
N ASP A 40 -19.80 29.57 16.18
CA ASP A 40 -20.17 28.77 15.01
C ASP A 40 -19.34 29.15 13.77
N ILE A 41 -19.14 30.45 13.53
CA ILE A 41 -18.27 30.97 12.45
C ILE A 41 -16.82 30.50 12.64
N GLN A 42 -16.30 30.58 13.88
CA GLN A 42 -14.93 30.12 14.17
C GLN A 42 -14.79 28.62 13.94
N THR A 43 -15.76 27.81 14.38
CA THR A 43 -15.81 26.37 14.16
C THR A 43 -15.83 26.04 12.66
N LEU A 44 -16.66 26.74 11.89
CA LEU A 44 -16.75 26.59 10.45
C LEU A 44 -15.44 26.97 9.74
N ALA A 45 -14.80 28.06 10.18
CA ALA A 45 -13.51 28.48 9.63
C ALA A 45 -12.39 27.45 9.89
N THR A 46 -12.34 26.92 11.13
CA THR A 46 -11.39 25.86 11.51
C THR A 46 -11.63 24.59 10.67
N TYR A 47 -12.87 24.13 10.60
CA TYR A 47 -13.25 22.98 9.78
C TYR A 47 -12.88 23.16 8.30
N LYS A 48 -13.15 24.33 7.73
CA LYS A 48 -12.78 24.63 6.33
C LYS A 48 -11.26 24.63 6.15
N LYS A 49 -10.48 25.17 7.08
CA LYS A 49 -9.01 25.15 7.05
C LYS A 49 -8.49 23.70 7.05
N GLU A 50 -8.98 22.87 7.96
CA GLU A 50 -8.63 21.44 8.01
C GLU A 50 -8.96 20.71 6.72
N GLN A 51 -10.13 20.96 6.12
CA GLN A 51 -10.50 20.37 4.82
C GLN A 51 -9.57 20.80 3.69
N VAL A 52 -9.15 22.05 3.64
CA VAL A 52 -8.20 22.56 2.65
C VAL A 52 -6.83 21.92 2.84
N GLU A 53 -6.36 21.78 4.07
CA GLU A 53 -5.08 21.13 4.37
C GLU A 53 -5.10 19.63 3.96
N ILE A 54 -6.18 18.92 4.24
CA ILE A 54 -6.37 17.52 3.80
C ILE A 54 -6.32 17.43 2.27
N LEU A 55 -7.09 18.28 1.56
CA LEU A 55 -7.10 18.30 0.10
C LEU A 55 -5.73 18.64 -0.51
N GLN A 56 -4.99 19.54 0.12
CA GLN A 56 -3.62 19.85 -0.31
C GLN A 56 -2.69 18.66 -0.13
N GLN A 57 -2.77 17.97 1.01
CA GLN A 57 -1.99 16.75 1.26
C GLN A 57 -2.34 15.64 0.25
N GLU A 58 -3.62 15.41 -0.01
CA GLU A 58 -4.06 14.44 -1.01
C GLU A 58 -3.54 14.79 -2.42
N ARG A 59 -3.61 16.06 -2.81
CA ARG A 59 -3.08 16.54 -4.08
C ARG A 59 -1.56 16.32 -4.19
N ASP A 60 -0.81 16.61 -3.13
CA ASP A 60 0.64 16.46 -3.13
C ASP A 60 1.04 14.97 -3.15
N ILE A 61 0.31 14.10 -2.45
CA ILE A 61 0.46 12.65 -2.55
C ILE A 61 0.21 12.18 -3.98
N LEU A 62 -0.88 12.62 -4.61
CA LEU A 62 -1.21 12.26 -5.99
C LEU A 62 -0.12 12.72 -6.97
N LYS A 63 0.36 13.96 -6.83
CA LYS A 63 1.44 14.51 -7.66
C LYS A 63 2.72 13.68 -7.55
N ASN A 64 3.13 13.34 -6.33
CA ASN A 64 4.31 12.53 -6.10
C ASN A 64 4.13 11.12 -6.66
N THR A 65 2.97 10.50 -6.44
CA THR A 65 2.63 9.18 -6.99
C THR A 65 2.71 9.16 -8.52
N LEU A 66 2.18 10.19 -9.20
CA LEU A 66 2.27 10.28 -10.67
C LEU A 66 3.70 10.47 -11.17
N ALA A 67 4.52 11.24 -10.44
CA ALA A 67 5.94 11.41 -10.77
C ALA A 67 6.69 10.08 -10.61
N ASP A 68 6.45 9.34 -9.53
CA ASP A 68 7.06 8.04 -9.28
C ASP A 68 6.65 7.01 -10.34
N ILE A 69 5.35 6.93 -10.69
CA ILE A 69 4.86 6.06 -11.78
C ILE A 69 5.58 6.38 -13.09
N SER A 70 5.66 7.68 -13.44
CA SER A 70 6.31 8.12 -14.66
C SER A 70 7.77 7.72 -14.71
N HIS A 71 8.49 7.85 -13.58
CA HIS A 71 9.89 7.45 -13.48
C HIS A 71 10.05 5.93 -13.59
N GLN A 72 9.21 5.15 -12.90
CA GLN A 72 9.25 3.69 -12.92
C GLN A 72 8.85 3.08 -14.27
N LEU A 73 8.05 3.76 -15.07
CA LEU A 73 7.75 3.37 -16.45
C LEU A 73 8.85 3.77 -17.43
N LYS A 74 9.43 4.97 -17.25
CA LYS A 74 10.46 5.48 -18.16
C LYS A 74 11.70 4.59 -18.22
N THR A 75 12.17 4.09 -17.05
CA THR A 75 13.38 3.26 -16.96
C THR A 75 13.33 2.01 -17.82
N PRO A 76 12.34 1.10 -17.69
CA PRO A 76 12.26 -0.09 -18.51
C PRO A 76 12.00 0.24 -20.00
N LEU A 77 11.22 1.30 -20.30
CA LEU A 77 10.98 1.74 -21.68
C LEU A 77 12.27 2.22 -22.33
N THR A 78 13.07 3.04 -21.65
CA THR A 78 14.37 3.48 -22.16
C THR A 78 15.33 2.30 -22.36
N SER A 79 15.34 1.34 -21.42
CA SER A 79 16.15 0.12 -21.59
C SER A 79 15.73 -0.68 -22.81
N MET A 80 14.43 -0.87 -23.03
CA MET A 80 13.93 -1.58 -24.23
C MET A 80 14.30 -0.85 -25.53
N MET A 81 14.21 0.48 -25.57
CA MET A 81 14.61 1.26 -26.74
C MET A 81 16.09 1.09 -27.06
N ILE A 82 16.97 1.25 -26.07
CA ILE A 82 18.42 1.08 -26.24
C ILE A 82 18.74 -0.35 -26.73
N MET A 83 18.14 -1.36 -26.09
CA MET A 83 18.39 -2.77 -26.48
C MET A 83 17.84 -3.07 -27.89
N SER A 84 16.75 -2.43 -28.29
CA SER A 84 16.20 -2.56 -29.65
C SER A 84 17.11 -1.93 -30.71
N GLU A 85 17.69 -0.76 -30.43
CA GLU A 85 18.67 -0.11 -31.31
C GLU A 85 19.95 -0.94 -31.44
N LEU A 86 20.47 -1.43 -30.31
CA LEU A 86 21.69 -2.27 -30.32
C LEU A 86 21.47 -3.63 -31.01
N LEU A 87 20.23 -4.11 -31.05
CA LEU A 87 19.89 -5.40 -31.67
C LEU A 87 20.12 -5.40 -33.20
N GLU A 88 19.99 -4.24 -33.87
CA GLU A 88 20.16 -4.12 -35.33
C GLU A 88 21.59 -4.48 -35.77
N ASP A 89 22.61 -4.07 -34.99
CA ASP A 89 24.02 -4.29 -35.31
C ASP A 89 24.67 -5.37 -34.43
N ALA A 90 23.87 -6.11 -33.62
CA ALA A 90 24.40 -7.07 -32.65
C ALA A 90 24.90 -8.37 -33.33
N PRO A 91 26.02 -8.93 -32.88
CA PRO A 91 26.43 -10.28 -33.32
C PRO A 91 25.43 -11.32 -32.83
N PRO A 92 25.28 -12.48 -33.53
CA PRO A 92 24.25 -13.49 -33.25
C PRO A 92 24.19 -13.97 -31.79
N ASP A 93 25.31 -14.07 -31.12
CA ASP A 93 25.44 -14.49 -29.71
C ASP A 93 24.92 -13.42 -28.73
N ALA A 94 25.00 -12.12 -29.06
CA ALA A 94 24.48 -11.04 -28.24
C ALA A 94 22.99 -10.78 -28.48
N GLN A 95 22.44 -11.12 -29.64
CA GLN A 95 21.03 -10.90 -29.98
C GLN A 95 20.09 -11.61 -29.00
N ALA A 96 20.40 -12.86 -28.63
CA ALA A 96 19.60 -13.62 -27.66
C ALA A 96 19.52 -12.94 -26.30
N GLU A 97 20.62 -12.35 -25.84
CA GLU A 97 20.67 -11.59 -24.59
C GLU A 97 19.83 -10.30 -24.65
N PHE A 98 19.94 -9.53 -25.74
CA PHE A 98 19.16 -8.30 -25.91
C PHE A 98 17.66 -8.60 -25.99
N ILE A 99 17.26 -9.65 -26.71
CA ILE A 99 15.87 -10.09 -26.78
C ILE A 99 15.37 -10.51 -25.38
N ALA A 100 16.14 -11.26 -24.61
CA ALA A 100 15.78 -11.67 -23.26
C ALA A 100 15.61 -10.46 -22.33
N ASN A 101 16.47 -9.46 -22.43
CA ASN A 101 16.41 -8.22 -21.67
C ASN A 101 15.18 -7.37 -22.04
N ILE A 102 14.85 -7.25 -23.32
CA ILE A 102 13.62 -6.59 -23.80
C ILE A 102 12.39 -7.29 -23.24
N GLN A 103 12.32 -8.62 -23.37
CA GLN A 103 11.19 -9.42 -22.86
C GLN A 103 11.06 -9.31 -21.33
N SER A 104 12.17 -9.28 -20.60
CA SER A 104 12.17 -9.07 -19.15
C SER A 104 11.62 -7.70 -18.77
N SER A 105 12.06 -6.65 -19.48
CA SER A 105 11.59 -5.28 -19.26
C SER A 105 10.11 -5.12 -19.60
N LEU A 106 9.63 -5.80 -20.66
CA LEU A 106 8.22 -5.81 -21.04
C LEU A 106 7.34 -6.48 -19.96
N ARG A 107 7.72 -7.67 -19.50
CA ARG A 107 7.01 -8.36 -18.41
C ARG A 107 6.96 -7.54 -17.13
N ARG A 108 8.07 -6.85 -16.80
CA ARG A 108 8.12 -5.92 -15.65
C ARG A 108 7.13 -4.78 -15.81
N THR A 109 7.06 -4.17 -16.99
CA THR A 109 6.15 -3.05 -17.28
C THR A 109 4.69 -3.51 -17.21
N GLU A 110 4.37 -4.66 -17.79
CA GLU A 110 3.02 -5.26 -17.72
C GLU A 110 2.58 -5.52 -16.28
N TRP A 111 3.46 -6.11 -15.47
CA TRP A 111 3.18 -6.34 -14.05
C TRP A 111 2.94 -5.02 -13.30
N LEU A 112 3.79 -4.00 -13.54
CA LEU A 112 3.66 -2.69 -12.92
C LEU A 112 2.31 -2.04 -13.24
N VAL A 113 1.93 -2.02 -14.52
CA VAL A 113 0.64 -1.45 -14.95
C VAL A 113 -0.52 -2.24 -14.34
N SER A 114 -0.47 -3.58 -14.33
CA SER A 114 -1.49 -4.43 -13.72
C SER A 114 -1.64 -4.15 -12.21
N ALA A 115 -0.52 -4.03 -11.48
CA ALA A 115 -0.53 -3.73 -10.05
C ALA A 115 -1.14 -2.35 -9.76
N LEU A 116 -0.78 -1.33 -10.55
CA LEU A 116 -1.34 0.02 -10.45
C LEU A 116 -2.85 0.05 -10.71
N LEU A 117 -3.32 -0.66 -11.74
CA LEU A 117 -4.75 -0.77 -12.04
C LEU A 117 -5.53 -1.48 -10.93
N LYS A 118 -4.94 -2.54 -10.34
CA LYS A 118 -5.53 -3.23 -9.17
C LYS A 118 -5.64 -2.27 -7.98
N MET A 119 -4.58 -1.52 -7.67
CA MET A 119 -4.60 -0.53 -6.59
C MET A 119 -5.65 0.55 -6.82
N ALA A 120 -5.72 1.12 -8.03
CA ALA A 120 -6.70 2.14 -8.37
C ALA A 120 -8.15 1.64 -8.19
N LYS A 121 -8.45 0.39 -8.59
CA LYS A 121 -9.77 -0.22 -8.38
C LYS A 121 -10.12 -0.40 -6.90
N LEU A 122 -9.14 -0.84 -6.09
CA LEU A 122 -9.31 -1.01 -4.65
C LEU A 122 -9.54 0.33 -3.94
N GLU A 123 -8.78 1.36 -4.27
CA GLU A 123 -8.92 2.71 -3.70
C GLU A 123 -10.23 3.38 -4.09
N ALA A 124 -10.68 3.20 -5.34
CA ALA A 124 -11.98 3.66 -5.80
C ALA A 124 -13.15 2.85 -5.21
N LYS A 125 -12.87 1.81 -4.39
CA LYS A 125 -13.87 0.89 -3.82
C LYS A 125 -14.82 0.29 -4.87
N THR A 126 -14.34 0.10 -6.11
CA THR A 126 -15.10 -0.49 -7.21
C THR A 126 -15.00 -2.00 -7.28
N VAL A 127 -14.23 -2.60 -6.38
CA VAL A 127 -14.06 -4.05 -6.28
C VAL A 127 -15.16 -4.64 -5.37
N GLU A 128 -15.91 -5.59 -5.90
CA GLU A 128 -16.83 -6.42 -5.12
C GLU A 128 -16.10 -7.68 -4.66
N PHE A 129 -15.82 -7.77 -3.36
CA PHE A 129 -15.18 -8.94 -2.77
C PHE A 129 -16.21 -10.07 -2.57
N ARG A 130 -15.85 -11.27 -3.01
CA ARG A 130 -16.62 -12.50 -2.75
C ARG A 130 -16.02 -13.19 -1.52
N THR A 131 -16.45 -12.76 -0.36
CA THR A 131 -16.00 -13.32 0.91
C THR A 131 -16.66 -14.68 1.14
N GLU A 132 -15.85 -15.72 1.27
CA GLU A 132 -16.27 -17.09 1.53
C GLU A 132 -15.35 -17.78 2.54
N LYS A 133 -15.80 -18.91 3.09
CA LYS A 133 -14.98 -19.73 3.99
C LYS A 133 -14.02 -20.58 3.17
N ILE A 134 -12.72 -20.35 3.35
CA ILE A 134 -11.65 -20.95 2.57
C ILE A 134 -10.70 -21.66 3.50
N ASP A 135 -10.26 -22.87 3.12
CA ASP A 135 -9.12 -23.51 3.81
C ASP A 135 -7.82 -22.78 3.47
N SER A 136 -7.07 -22.41 4.49
CA SER A 136 -5.77 -21.73 4.33
C SER A 136 -4.76 -22.53 3.50
N THR A 137 -4.87 -23.86 3.47
CA THR A 137 -4.01 -24.71 2.64
C THR A 137 -4.23 -24.46 1.15
N ASP A 138 -5.49 -24.30 0.74
CA ASP A 138 -5.82 -24.02 -0.66
C ASP A 138 -5.44 -22.58 -1.04
N LEU A 139 -5.61 -21.64 -0.12
CA LEU A 139 -5.13 -20.27 -0.30
C LEU A 139 -3.61 -20.20 -0.48
N ILE A 140 -2.84 -20.92 0.35
CA ILE A 140 -1.38 -21.01 0.24
C ILE A 140 -0.97 -21.61 -1.10
N LYS A 141 -1.61 -22.72 -1.53
CA LYS A 141 -1.34 -23.32 -2.85
C LYS A 141 -1.59 -22.33 -3.99
N ALA A 142 -2.71 -21.60 -3.96
CA ALA A 142 -3.04 -20.60 -4.96
C ALA A 142 -2.03 -19.44 -5.00
N ALA A 143 -1.56 -18.99 -3.83
CA ALA A 143 -0.56 -17.93 -3.72
C ALA A 143 0.82 -18.38 -4.23
N LEU A 144 1.17 -19.65 -4.09
CA LEU A 144 2.45 -20.21 -4.53
C LEU A 144 2.50 -20.49 -6.04
N LEU A 145 1.36 -20.74 -6.68
CA LEU A 145 1.30 -21.13 -8.09
C LEU A 145 2.09 -20.19 -9.02
N PRO A 146 1.97 -18.85 -8.94
CA PRO A 146 2.73 -17.93 -9.79
C PRO A 146 4.22 -17.85 -9.42
N LEU A 147 4.63 -18.31 -8.25
CA LEU A 147 6.00 -18.19 -7.73
C LEU A 147 6.82 -19.46 -7.92
N LYS A 148 6.21 -20.55 -8.39
CA LYS A 148 6.83 -21.88 -8.48
C LYS A 148 8.21 -21.86 -9.15
N ILE A 149 8.29 -21.28 -10.35
CA ILE A 149 9.55 -21.22 -11.11
C ILE A 149 10.61 -20.39 -10.38
N GLN A 150 10.21 -19.27 -9.76
CA GLN A 150 11.12 -18.41 -9.00
C GLN A 150 11.71 -19.13 -7.79
N LEU A 151 10.90 -19.87 -7.06
CA LEU A 151 11.32 -20.64 -5.89
C LEU A 151 12.23 -21.79 -6.30
N GLU A 152 11.90 -22.52 -7.37
CA GLU A 152 12.73 -23.59 -7.93
C GLU A 152 14.11 -23.09 -8.39
N LEU A 153 14.18 -21.95 -9.09
CA LEU A 153 15.45 -21.34 -9.52
C LEU A 153 16.34 -20.89 -8.38
N LYS A 154 15.77 -20.60 -7.21
CA LYS A 154 16.49 -20.23 -6.01
C LYS A 154 16.69 -21.40 -5.05
N GLU A 155 16.25 -22.61 -5.43
CA GLU A 155 16.30 -23.79 -4.55
C GLU A 155 15.65 -23.53 -3.18
N GLN A 156 14.59 -22.69 -3.17
CA GLN A 156 13.90 -22.29 -1.94
C GLN A 156 12.71 -23.19 -1.64
N GLU A 157 12.61 -23.61 -0.38
CA GLU A 157 11.52 -24.44 0.11
C GLU A 157 10.47 -23.62 0.89
N ILE A 158 9.21 -24.05 0.82
CA ILE A 158 8.12 -23.49 1.61
C ILE A 158 7.71 -24.49 2.68
N GLU A 159 7.92 -24.13 3.93
CA GLU A 159 7.47 -24.91 5.10
C GLU A 159 6.12 -24.36 5.59
N ALA A 160 5.01 -25.04 5.25
CA ALA A 160 3.67 -24.66 5.67
C ALA A 160 3.27 -25.40 6.96
N ILE A 161 2.90 -24.68 8.02
CA ILE A 161 2.57 -25.22 9.35
C ILE A 161 1.19 -24.74 9.79
N GLY A 162 0.31 -25.67 10.09
CA GLY A 162 -1.06 -25.41 10.54
C GLY A 162 -2.05 -25.25 9.39
N SER A 163 -3.33 -25.32 9.71
CA SER A 163 -4.46 -25.05 8.82
C SER A 163 -5.60 -24.43 9.60
N GLN A 164 -6.30 -23.47 9.01
CA GLN A 164 -7.48 -22.80 9.56
C GLN A 164 -8.46 -22.45 8.45
N GLU A 165 -9.72 -22.42 8.78
CA GLU A 165 -10.75 -21.80 7.96
C GLU A 165 -10.64 -20.26 8.08
N LEU A 166 -10.54 -19.58 6.95
CA LEU A 166 -10.45 -18.14 6.81
C LEU A 166 -11.69 -17.61 6.10
N ASN A 167 -12.14 -16.43 6.48
CA ASN A 167 -13.25 -15.77 5.81
C ASN A 167 -12.71 -14.59 4.97
N CYS A 168 -12.53 -14.81 3.66
CA CYS A 168 -11.90 -13.82 2.76
C CYS A 168 -12.25 -14.11 1.30
N ASP A 169 -11.88 -13.20 0.40
CA ASP A 169 -11.91 -13.44 -1.04
C ASP A 169 -10.68 -14.23 -1.46
N MET A 170 -10.87 -15.42 -2.00
CA MET A 170 -9.80 -16.33 -2.43
C MET A 170 -8.80 -15.68 -3.37
N ARG A 171 -9.31 -15.02 -4.42
CA ARG A 171 -8.47 -14.48 -5.48
C ARG A 171 -7.61 -13.30 -5.00
N TRP A 172 -8.24 -12.34 -4.31
CA TRP A 172 -7.54 -11.16 -3.82
C TRP A 172 -6.58 -11.49 -2.68
N THR A 173 -6.98 -12.39 -1.79
CA THR A 173 -6.12 -12.79 -0.67
C THR A 173 -4.93 -13.64 -1.14
N ALA A 174 -5.11 -14.52 -2.14
CA ALA A 174 -4.01 -15.23 -2.77
C ALA A 174 -3.00 -14.26 -3.43
N GLU A 175 -3.47 -13.20 -4.07
CA GLU A 175 -2.61 -12.13 -4.61
C GLU A 175 -1.82 -11.44 -3.50
N ALA A 176 -2.46 -11.07 -2.37
CA ALA A 176 -1.79 -10.43 -1.25
C ALA A 176 -0.71 -11.35 -0.65
N LEU A 177 -1.06 -12.61 -0.40
CA LEU A 177 -0.13 -13.60 0.14
C LEU A 177 1.02 -13.89 -0.83
N SER A 178 0.75 -13.98 -2.14
CA SER A 178 1.76 -14.14 -3.18
C SER A 178 2.78 -13.00 -3.18
N ASN A 179 2.33 -11.74 -3.04
CA ASN A 179 3.23 -10.59 -2.95
C ASN A 179 4.14 -10.64 -1.71
N ILE A 180 3.62 -11.13 -0.58
CA ILE A 180 4.42 -11.29 0.64
C ILE A 180 5.41 -12.43 0.50
N ILE A 181 5.01 -13.60 -0.04
CA ILE A 181 5.92 -14.73 -0.27
C ILE A 181 6.99 -14.36 -1.28
N LYS A 182 6.63 -13.64 -2.34
CA LYS A 182 7.59 -13.11 -3.32
C LYS A 182 8.64 -12.23 -2.65
N ASN A 183 8.21 -11.29 -1.80
CA ASN A 183 9.13 -10.44 -1.05
C ASN A 183 10.04 -11.27 -0.14
N ALA A 184 9.51 -12.26 0.57
CA ALA A 184 10.29 -13.17 1.39
C ALA A 184 11.35 -13.94 0.57
N SER A 185 10.98 -14.45 -0.62
CA SER A 185 11.88 -15.10 -1.56
C SER A 185 12.98 -14.17 -2.08
N GLU A 186 12.63 -12.93 -2.43
CA GLU A 186 13.61 -11.95 -2.94
C GLU A 186 14.69 -11.60 -1.91
N HIS A 187 14.32 -11.52 -0.64
CA HIS A 187 15.21 -11.15 0.46
C HIS A 187 15.90 -12.31 1.15
N SER A 188 15.45 -13.54 0.94
CA SER A 188 16.10 -14.74 1.45
C SER A 188 17.24 -15.22 0.55
N PRO A 189 18.28 -15.86 1.12
CA PRO A 189 19.33 -16.52 0.34
C PRO A 189 18.80 -17.60 -0.60
N VAL A 190 19.63 -18.04 -1.53
CA VAL A 190 19.45 -19.31 -2.26
C VAL A 190 19.52 -20.47 -1.25
N ASP A 191 18.83 -21.58 -1.52
CA ASP A 191 18.78 -22.77 -0.65
C ASP A 191 18.27 -22.43 0.77
N SER A 192 17.21 -21.65 0.85
CA SER A 192 16.62 -21.22 2.12
C SER A 192 15.17 -21.68 2.27
N THR A 193 14.70 -21.78 3.51
CA THR A 193 13.32 -22.16 3.82
C THR A 193 12.50 -20.93 4.24
N ILE A 194 11.41 -20.67 3.53
CA ILE A 194 10.42 -19.65 3.89
C ILE A 194 9.32 -20.34 4.69
N LYS A 195 9.10 -19.89 5.94
CA LYS A 195 8.10 -20.49 6.83
C LYS A 195 6.76 -19.79 6.71
N VAL A 196 5.71 -20.54 6.43
CA VAL A 196 4.32 -20.07 6.37
C VAL A 196 3.55 -20.73 7.50
N LYS A 197 3.22 -19.98 8.57
CA LYS A 197 2.45 -20.48 9.69
C LYS A 197 1.04 -19.95 9.68
N VAL A 198 0.08 -20.81 10.00
CA VAL A 198 -1.33 -20.48 10.09
C VAL A 198 -1.82 -20.71 11.51
N GLY A 199 -2.58 -19.77 12.03
CA GLY A 199 -3.16 -19.89 13.36
C GLY A 199 -4.37 -18.98 13.56
N LYS A 200 -4.92 -19.06 14.76
CA LYS A 200 -6.03 -18.19 15.19
C LYS A 200 -5.90 -17.81 16.66
N ASN A 201 -6.50 -16.70 17.00
CA ASN A 201 -6.75 -16.25 18.36
C ASN A 201 -8.23 -15.82 18.48
N PRO A 202 -8.72 -15.42 19.66
CA PRO A 202 -10.12 -15.00 19.81
C PRO A 202 -10.57 -13.85 18.92
N ILE A 203 -9.64 -13.00 18.47
CA ILE A 203 -9.92 -11.77 17.71
C ILE A 203 -9.77 -11.99 16.20
N SER A 204 -8.80 -12.80 15.78
CA SER A 204 -8.44 -12.99 14.38
C SER A 204 -7.89 -14.38 14.06
N SER A 205 -8.11 -14.82 12.82
CA SER A 205 -7.26 -15.83 12.18
C SER A 205 -6.10 -15.12 11.50
N TRP A 206 -4.97 -15.79 11.30
CA TRP A 206 -3.78 -15.17 10.71
C TRP A 206 -2.94 -16.16 9.90
N ILE A 207 -2.21 -15.61 8.93
CA ILE A 207 -1.13 -16.31 8.20
C ILE A 207 0.14 -15.48 8.35
N SER A 208 1.20 -16.05 8.87
CA SER A 208 2.51 -15.41 8.96
C SER A 208 3.50 -16.04 7.97
N VAL A 209 4.26 -15.19 7.30
CA VAL A 209 5.34 -15.57 6.38
C VAL A 209 6.65 -15.06 6.97
N THR A 210 7.59 -15.94 7.26
CA THR A 210 8.90 -15.59 7.83
C THR A 210 9.98 -15.93 6.82
N ASP A 211 10.79 -14.91 6.47
CA ASP A 211 11.96 -15.05 5.60
C ASP A 211 13.25 -15.32 6.40
N GLN A 212 14.34 -15.65 5.67
CA GLN A 212 15.69 -15.81 6.23
C GLN A 212 16.63 -14.67 5.78
N GLY A 213 16.08 -13.50 5.52
CA GLY A 213 16.82 -12.33 5.06
C GLY A 213 17.56 -11.58 6.17
N LYS A 214 17.97 -10.36 5.82
CA LYS A 214 18.74 -9.49 6.73
C LYS A 214 17.91 -8.91 7.88
N GLY A 215 16.57 -9.12 7.85
CA GLY A 215 15.64 -8.45 8.75
C GLY A 215 15.43 -6.99 8.39
N LEU A 216 14.57 -6.31 9.14
CA LEU A 216 14.17 -4.93 8.94
C LEU A 216 14.41 -4.10 10.21
N ASP A 217 14.91 -2.89 10.05
CA ASP A 217 14.96 -1.93 11.14
C ASP A 217 13.64 -1.13 11.25
N ARG A 218 13.50 -0.34 12.32
CA ARG A 218 12.29 0.46 12.59
C ARG A 218 11.98 1.47 11.49
N LEU A 219 13.00 2.07 10.87
CA LEU A 219 12.81 3.05 9.81
C LEU A 219 12.35 2.37 8.52
N GLN A 220 12.88 1.19 8.22
CA GLN A 220 12.45 0.37 7.10
C GLN A 220 11.00 -0.10 7.28
N ILE A 221 10.64 -0.60 8.47
CA ILE A 221 9.24 -1.00 8.78
C ILE A 221 8.27 0.16 8.58
N ALA A 222 8.61 1.37 9.00
CA ALA A 222 7.76 2.55 8.84
C ALA A 222 7.52 2.95 7.37
N LYS A 223 8.38 2.48 6.47
CA LYS A 223 8.36 2.84 5.05
C LYS A 223 7.95 1.71 4.10
N ILE A 224 8.03 0.46 4.56
CA ILE A 224 7.93 -0.74 3.70
C ILE A 224 6.58 -0.84 2.95
N PHE A 225 5.53 -0.20 3.45
CA PHE A 225 4.22 -0.13 2.80
C PHE A 225 3.99 1.14 1.98
N LYS A 226 4.98 2.03 1.90
CA LYS A 226 4.91 3.18 0.99
C LYS A 226 5.20 2.71 -0.43
N ARG A 227 4.47 3.29 -1.38
CA ARG A 227 4.64 2.97 -2.80
C ARG A 227 6.01 3.42 -3.27
N PHE A 228 6.63 2.61 -4.12
CA PHE A 228 7.91 2.89 -4.75
C PHE A 228 9.10 3.06 -3.77
N GLU A 229 8.87 2.86 -2.48
CA GLU A 229 9.94 2.75 -1.50
C GLU A 229 10.45 1.29 -1.50
N GLY A 230 11.54 1.04 -2.22
CA GLY A 230 12.25 -0.24 -2.26
C GLY A 230 13.75 -0.01 -2.20
N SER A 231 14.52 -1.01 -1.76
CA SER A 231 15.97 -0.92 -1.86
C SER A 231 16.36 -0.81 -3.35
N SER A 232 17.28 0.06 -3.70
CA SER A 232 17.82 0.25 -5.04
C SER A 232 18.38 -1.05 -5.69
N ASN A 233 18.52 -2.11 -4.90
CA ASN A 233 19.03 -3.42 -5.30
C ASN A 233 17.94 -4.51 -5.39
N SER A 234 16.65 -4.21 -5.14
CA SER A 234 15.58 -5.20 -5.26
C SER A 234 15.03 -5.21 -6.70
N THR A 235 14.72 -6.40 -7.19
CA THR A 235 14.06 -6.60 -8.50
C THR A 235 12.61 -6.11 -8.53
N GLY A 236 12.07 -5.66 -7.38
CA GLY A 236 10.71 -5.19 -7.21
C GLY A 236 10.58 -3.66 -7.32
N TYR A 237 9.42 -3.18 -7.81
CA TYR A 237 9.09 -1.73 -7.93
C TYR A 237 8.59 -1.10 -6.63
N GLY A 238 8.62 -1.78 -5.48
CA GLY A 238 8.05 -1.27 -4.24
C GLY A 238 6.53 -1.12 -4.24
N ILE A 239 5.81 -1.93 -5.04
CA ILE A 239 4.34 -1.91 -5.13
C ILE A 239 3.69 -3.14 -4.51
N GLY A 240 4.38 -4.28 -4.45
CA GLY A 240 3.80 -5.55 -4.01
C GLY A 240 3.27 -5.51 -2.57
N LEU A 241 4.06 -5.03 -1.62
CA LEU A 241 3.65 -4.91 -0.22
C LEU A 241 2.53 -3.85 0.00
N PRO A 242 2.61 -2.64 -0.60
CA PRO A 242 1.49 -1.70 -0.60
C PRO A 242 0.19 -2.29 -1.16
N LEU A 243 0.26 -3.05 -2.26
CA LEU A 243 -0.90 -3.72 -2.84
C LEU A 243 -1.47 -4.78 -1.88
N ALA A 244 -0.61 -5.61 -1.27
CA ALA A 244 -1.03 -6.61 -0.30
C ALA A 244 -1.76 -5.96 0.89
N LEU A 245 -1.21 -4.88 1.45
CA LEU A 245 -1.84 -4.14 2.55
C LEU A 245 -3.20 -3.54 2.13
N THR A 246 -3.28 -2.95 0.94
CA THR A 246 -4.53 -2.38 0.41
C THR A 246 -5.59 -3.47 0.24
N ILE A 247 -5.23 -4.64 -0.28
CA ILE A 247 -6.13 -5.80 -0.41
C ILE A 247 -6.66 -6.23 0.97
N MET A 248 -5.76 -6.38 1.96
CA MET A 248 -6.17 -6.81 3.29
C MET A 248 -7.08 -5.78 3.97
N LYS A 249 -6.74 -4.50 3.94
CA LYS A 249 -7.58 -3.43 4.49
C LYS A 249 -8.95 -3.32 3.83
N SER A 250 -9.02 -3.55 2.52
CA SER A 250 -10.30 -3.55 1.78
C SER A 250 -11.22 -4.73 2.18
N GLN A 251 -10.68 -5.75 2.83
CA GLN A 251 -11.41 -6.90 3.35
C GLN A 251 -11.49 -6.91 4.90
N PHE A 252 -11.34 -5.74 5.54
CA PHE A 252 -11.33 -5.59 7.00
C PHE A 252 -10.24 -6.42 7.70
N GLY A 253 -9.13 -6.69 7.02
CA GLY A 253 -7.93 -7.30 7.57
C GLY A 253 -6.81 -6.28 7.76
N ASP A 254 -5.64 -6.76 8.17
CA ASP A 254 -4.42 -5.95 8.28
C ASP A 254 -3.16 -6.78 8.04
N ILE A 255 -2.00 -6.13 7.95
CA ILE A 255 -0.69 -6.78 7.87
C ILE A 255 0.22 -6.19 8.94
N ASP A 256 0.66 -7.04 9.87
CA ASP A 256 1.71 -6.69 10.83
C ASP A 256 3.08 -7.12 10.32
N VAL A 257 4.11 -6.40 10.73
CA VAL A 257 5.50 -6.70 10.39
C VAL A 257 6.35 -6.72 11.65
N ASP A 258 7.03 -7.86 11.85
CA ASP A 258 8.13 -7.98 12.79
C ASP A 258 9.43 -8.06 11.99
N GLY A 259 10.31 -7.08 12.18
CA GLY A 259 11.59 -7.01 11.48
C GLY A 259 12.61 -8.05 11.92
N GLY A 260 12.34 -8.82 12.98
CA GLY A 260 13.22 -9.88 13.51
C GLY A 260 14.57 -9.39 14.05
N GLY A 261 14.97 -8.19 13.67
CA GLY A 261 16.29 -7.62 13.93
C GLY A 261 17.34 -8.07 12.91
N LYS A 262 18.52 -7.44 12.98
CA LYS A 262 19.58 -7.62 11.99
C LYS A 262 20.02 -9.09 11.86
N GLY A 263 19.85 -9.66 10.68
CA GLY A 263 20.28 -11.02 10.34
C GLY A 263 19.35 -12.14 10.82
N LYS A 264 18.11 -11.81 11.30
CA LYS A 264 17.15 -12.80 11.77
C LYS A 264 15.94 -12.99 10.86
N GLY A 265 15.95 -12.35 9.68
CA GLY A 265 14.80 -12.33 8.77
C GLY A 265 13.69 -11.42 9.25
N ALA A 266 12.63 -11.30 8.46
CA ALA A 266 11.42 -10.57 8.82
C ALA A 266 10.21 -11.50 8.79
N THR A 267 9.18 -11.15 9.56
CA THR A 267 7.91 -11.88 9.60
C THR A 267 6.78 -10.92 9.23
N PHE A 268 6.02 -11.27 8.21
CA PHE A 268 4.81 -10.57 7.78
C PHE A 268 3.59 -11.39 8.18
N THR A 269 2.64 -10.80 8.88
CA THR A 269 1.45 -11.50 9.39
C THR A 269 0.18 -10.85 8.82
N LEU A 270 -0.51 -11.58 7.93
CA LEU A 270 -1.85 -11.22 7.45
C LEU A 270 -2.86 -11.58 8.52
N LYS A 271 -3.68 -10.62 8.92
CA LYS A 271 -4.74 -10.78 9.94
C LYS A 271 -6.11 -10.70 9.30
N PHE A 272 -6.96 -11.67 9.63
CA PHE A 272 -8.36 -11.74 9.23
C PHE A 272 -9.20 -11.60 10.49
N TYR A 273 -9.80 -10.42 10.70
CA TYR A 273 -10.58 -10.17 11.91
C TYR A 273 -11.92 -10.91 11.85
N ASN A 274 -12.26 -11.52 12.99
CA ASN A 274 -13.58 -12.15 13.12
C ASN A 274 -14.62 -11.03 13.19
N MET A 275 -15.41 -10.85 12.12
CA MET A 275 -16.55 -9.95 12.20
C MET A 275 -17.50 -10.50 13.26
N VAL A 276 -17.68 -9.79 14.35
CA VAL A 276 -18.80 -10.03 15.27
C VAL A 276 -20.04 -9.73 14.44
N LYS A 277 -20.83 -10.76 14.13
CA LYS A 277 -22.19 -10.52 13.66
C LYS A 277 -22.92 -9.93 14.86
N ASP A 278 -23.24 -8.64 14.79
CA ASP A 278 -24.32 -8.10 15.61
C ASP A 278 -25.61 -8.84 15.16
N ASP A 279 -26.07 -9.76 16.03
CA ASP A 279 -27.34 -10.44 15.90
C ASP A 279 -28.51 -9.47 16.12
#